data_12e2cf7bd19722c75bccb4608734f735
#
_entry.id   12e2cf7bd19722c75bccb4608734f735
#
_cell.length_a   1.000
_cell.length_b   1.000
_cell.length_c   1.000
_cell.angle_alpha   90.00
_cell.angle_beta   90.00
_cell.angle_gamma   90.00
#
_symmetry.space_group_name_H-M   'P 1'
#
loop_
_entity.id
_entity.type
_entity.pdbx_description
1 polymer ?
#
loop_
_entity_poly.entity_id
_entity_poly.type
_entity_poly.pdbx_seq_one_letter_code
_entity_poly.pdbx_strand_id
1 'polypeptide(L)'
;MKQLYLTIIYGMIMITACNTNKEEVKILKQSDFPAPPVAEVVPDTFENFGQKRIDNYYWLKDKNNPKVIEYLNAENEYTESVMASTKELQQTIYDEILGRIKEDDESYPSYINGYWYYSRTEKGKQYRTYLRRKGSLDAEEEVIFDVNKMAEGKSAFIFAGYSVSP
;
A
#
# COMPACT_ATOMS: atom_id res chain seq x y z
N MET A 1 45.77 7.47 -48.49
CA MET A 1 44.32 7.47 -48.77
C MET A 1 43.57 6.39 -47.95
N LYS A 2 43.99 5.16 -47.82
CA LYS A 2 43.29 4.13 -47.04
C LYS A 2 43.17 4.42 -45.55
N GLN A 3 44.15 5.06 -44.92
CA GLN A 3 44.09 5.44 -43.49
C GLN A 3 43.09 6.59 -43.21
N LEU A 4 42.90 7.48 -44.17
CA LEU A 4 41.96 8.61 -44.01
C LEU A 4 40.50 8.14 -44.02
N TYR A 5 40.18 7.12 -44.81
CA TYR A 5 38.84 6.50 -44.84
C TYR A 5 38.50 5.73 -43.54
N LEU A 6 39.51 5.09 -42.94
CA LEU A 6 39.33 4.33 -41.70
C LEU A 6 39.00 5.27 -40.51
N THR A 7 39.63 6.43 -40.42
CA THR A 7 39.37 7.44 -39.38
C THR A 7 38.00 8.11 -39.53
N ILE A 8 37.54 8.33 -40.77
CA ILE A 8 36.22 8.89 -41.05
C ILE A 8 35.10 7.90 -40.69
N ILE A 9 35.30 6.61 -40.99
CA ILE A 9 34.32 5.55 -40.61
C ILE A 9 34.25 5.37 -39.09
N TYR A 10 35.36 5.42 -38.35
CA TYR A 10 35.39 5.33 -36.90
C TYR A 10 34.76 6.58 -36.24
N GLY A 11 34.93 7.77 -36.81
CA GLY A 11 34.26 9.00 -36.34
C GLY A 11 32.75 9.00 -36.57
N MET A 12 32.27 8.34 -37.64
CA MET A 12 30.85 8.29 -37.98
C MET A 12 30.08 7.26 -37.12
N ILE A 13 30.74 6.20 -36.62
CA ILE A 13 30.14 5.20 -35.73
C ILE A 13 29.95 5.76 -34.32
N MET A 14 30.77 6.70 -33.87
CA MET A 14 30.66 7.31 -32.55
C MET A 14 29.54 8.34 -32.42
N ILE A 15 28.99 8.88 -33.52
CA ILE A 15 27.93 9.87 -33.50
C ILE A 15 26.54 9.22 -33.38
N THR A 16 26.41 7.93 -33.71
CA THR A 16 25.12 7.19 -33.61
C THR A 16 24.83 6.61 -32.24
N ALA A 17 25.76 6.66 -31.27
CA ALA A 17 25.59 6.08 -29.93
C ALA A 17 24.84 6.96 -28.90
N CYS A 18 24.42 8.18 -29.27
CA CYS A 18 23.73 9.10 -28.37
C CYS A 18 22.29 9.44 -28.79
N ASN A 19 21.63 8.53 -29.50
CA ASN A 19 20.20 8.66 -29.71
C ASN A 19 19.47 7.89 -28.59
N THR A 20 19.63 8.33 -27.36
CA THR A 20 18.70 7.98 -26.30
C THR A 20 17.36 8.63 -26.67
N ASN A 21 16.40 7.81 -27.10
CA ASN A 21 15.00 8.23 -27.12
C ASN A 21 14.67 8.72 -25.71
N LYS A 22 14.77 10.02 -25.49
CA LYS A 22 14.16 10.65 -24.33
C LYS A 22 12.66 10.54 -24.58
N GLU A 23 12.03 9.53 -23.99
CA GLU A 23 10.59 9.58 -23.82
C GLU A 23 10.28 10.91 -23.15
N GLU A 24 9.62 11.80 -23.87
CA GLU A 24 9.15 13.05 -23.30
C GLU A 24 8.19 12.71 -22.18
N VAL A 25 8.59 12.99 -20.95
CA VAL A 25 7.71 12.86 -19.79
C VAL A 25 6.54 13.83 -20.00
N LYS A 26 5.39 13.32 -20.40
CA LYS A 26 4.17 14.10 -20.54
C LYS A 26 3.75 14.59 -19.17
N ILE A 27 3.92 15.89 -18.92
CA ILE A 27 3.41 16.54 -17.71
C ILE A 27 1.91 16.71 -17.90
N LEU A 28 1.12 15.96 -17.11
CA LEU A 28 -0.33 16.08 -17.09
C LEU A 28 -0.73 17.40 -16.42
N LYS A 29 -1.69 18.11 -17.01
CA LYS A 29 -2.25 19.36 -16.47
C LYS A 29 -3.64 19.08 -15.91
N GLN A 30 -4.11 19.93 -14.99
CA GLN A 30 -5.47 19.85 -14.45
C GLN A 30 -6.56 19.84 -15.56
N SER A 31 -6.31 20.53 -16.67
CA SER A 31 -7.23 20.55 -17.82
C SER A 31 -7.37 19.23 -18.56
N ASP A 32 -6.48 18.28 -18.30
CA ASP A 32 -6.50 16.95 -18.92
C ASP A 32 -7.46 15.98 -18.17
N PHE A 33 -8.03 16.42 -17.05
CA PHE A 33 -8.91 15.66 -16.18
C PHE A 33 -10.31 16.27 -16.09
N PRO A 34 -11.33 15.50 -15.68
CA PRO A 34 -12.65 16.04 -15.32
C PRO A 34 -12.53 17.11 -14.23
N ALA A 35 -13.55 17.95 -14.09
CA ALA A 35 -13.62 18.86 -12.96
C ALA A 35 -13.84 18.06 -11.66
N PRO A 36 -13.16 18.39 -10.55
CA PRO A 36 -13.38 17.73 -9.28
C PRO A 36 -14.79 18.00 -8.75
N PRO A 37 -15.39 17.08 -7.99
CA PRO A 37 -16.64 17.32 -7.29
C PRO A 37 -16.53 18.53 -6.35
N VAL A 38 -17.66 19.21 -6.12
CA VAL A 38 -17.72 20.35 -5.22
C VAL A 38 -18.74 20.06 -4.13
N ALA A 39 -18.31 20.08 -2.87
CA ALA A 39 -19.20 19.90 -1.75
C ALA A 39 -20.21 21.06 -1.64
N GLU A 40 -21.48 20.73 -1.36
CA GLU A 40 -22.54 21.72 -1.12
C GLU A 40 -22.20 22.61 0.08
N VAL A 41 -22.37 23.91 -0.08
CA VAL A 41 -22.19 24.87 1.01
C VAL A 41 -23.50 24.94 1.83
N VAL A 42 -23.48 24.33 3.01
CA VAL A 42 -24.62 24.33 3.97
C VAL A 42 -24.15 24.94 5.27
N PRO A 43 -24.34 26.26 5.48
CA PRO A 43 -23.84 26.93 6.68
C PRO A 43 -24.51 26.38 7.96
N ASP A 44 -23.70 25.97 8.93
CA ASP A 44 -24.10 25.66 10.30
C ASP A 44 -23.41 26.64 11.26
N THR A 45 -24.15 27.16 12.25
CA THR A 45 -23.66 28.17 13.16
C THR A 45 -23.54 27.64 14.58
N PHE A 46 -22.32 27.69 15.11
CA PHE A 46 -22.00 27.32 16.49
C PHE A 46 -21.73 28.56 17.30
N GLU A 47 -22.30 28.62 18.52
CA GLU A 47 -22.04 29.70 19.48
C GLU A 47 -21.42 29.09 20.74
N ASN A 48 -20.17 29.47 21.02
CA ASN A 48 -19.44 29.05 22.22
C ASN A 48 -18.76 30.28 22.85
N PHE A 49 -18.95 30.48 24.15
CA PHE A 49 -18.34 31.59 24.90
C PHE A 49 -18.60 32.96 24.30
N GLY A 50 -19.80 33.19 23.74
CA GLY A 50 -20.18 34.45 23.10
C GLY A 50 -19.55 34.70 21.72
N GLN A 51 -18.83 33.72 21.16
CA GLN A 51 -18.27 33.79 19.81
C GLN A 51 -19.07 32.90 18.85
N LYS A 52 -19.36 33.42 17.67
CA LYS A 52 -20.04 32.70 16.60
C LYS A 52 -19.01 32.17 15.57
N ARG A 53 -19.12 30.87 15.29
CA ARG A 53 -18.36 30.21 14.23
C ARG A 53 -19.33 29.63 13.22
N ILE A 54 -19.11 29.90 11.94
CA ILE A 54 -19.86 29.29 10.83
C ILE A 54 -19.01 28.19 10.22
N ASP A 55 -19.61 27.02 10.02
CA ASP A 55 -18.99 25.90 9.32
C ASP A 55 -19.91 25.47 8.16
N ASN A 56 -19.44 25.67 6.95
CA ASN A 56 -20.21 25.41 5.74
C ASN A 56 -20.29 23.93 5.39
N TYR A 57 -19.47 23.11 6.01
CA TYR A 57 -19.28 21.70 5.65
C TYR A 57 -19.51 20.75 6.83
N TYR A 58 -20.08 21.24 7.94
CA TYR A 58 -20.33 20.42 9.11
C TYR A 58 -21.25 19.21 8.86
N TRP A 59 -22.12 19.30 7.84
CA TRP A 59 -22.99 18.22 7.40
C TRP A 59 -22.23 16.97 6.92
N LEU A 60 -20.97 17.11 6.44
CA LEU A 60 -20.13 16.00 5.99
C LEU A 60 -19.78 15.00 7.09
N LYS A 61 -19.92 15.36 8.36
CA LYS A 61 -19.67 14.45 9.49
C LYS A 61 -20.71 13.34 9.63
N ASP A 62 -21.91 13.54 9.07
CA ASP A 62 -23.00 12.57 9.20
C ASP A 62 -22.84 11.43 8.19
N LYS A 63 -22.17 10.37 8.64
CA LYS A 63 -21.89 9.16 7.83
C LYS A 63 -23.13 8.42 7.31
N ASN A 64 -24.32 8.71 7.86
CA ASN A 64 -25.57 8.08 7.46
C ASN A 64 -26.36 8.95 6.47
N ASN A 65 -25.94 10.17 6.20
CA ASN A 65 -26.59 11.06 5.26
C ASN A 65 -26.33 10.61 3.82
N PRO A 66 -27.36 10.30 3.01
CA PRO A 66 -27.18 9.88 1.62
C PRO A 66 -26.38 10.87 0.76
N LYS A 67 -26.53 12.18 0.99
CA LYS A 67 -25.76 13.22 0.28
C LYS A 67 -24.25 13.13 0.57
N VAL A 68 -23.87 12.74 1.79
CA VAL A 68 -22.44 12.52 2.14
C VAL A 68 -21.90 11.34 1.36
N ILE A 69 -22.65 10.24 1.29
CA ILE A 69 -22.24 9.05 0.55
C ILE A 69 -22.14 9.34 -0.94
N GLU A 70 -23.09 10.07 -1.50
CA GLU A 70 -23.08 10.51 -2.91
C GLU A 70 -21.84 11.36 -3.22
N TYR A 71 -21.55 12.36 -2.37
CA TYR A 71 -20.37 13.20 -2.52
C TYR A 71 -19.06 12.40 -2.45
N LEU A 72 -18.93 11.49 -1.47
CA LEU A 72 -17.75 10.65 -1.32
C LEU A 72 -17.56 9.68 -2.52
N ASN A 73 -18.65 9.14 -3.05
CA ASN A 73 -18.60 8.31 -4.26
C ASN A 73 -18.13 9.12 -5.48
N ALA A 74 -18.62 10.34 -5.66
CA ALA A 74 -18.15 11.22 -6.73
C ALA A 74 -16.67 11.57 -6.62
N GLU A 75 -16.14 11.80 -5.38
CA GLU A 75 -14.70 12.00 -5.15
C GLU A 75 -13.88 10.75 -5.49
N ASN A 76 -14.39 9.55 -5.17
CA ASN A 76 -13.73 8.30 -5.54
C ASN A 76 -13.70 8.11 -7.06
N GLU A 77 -14.80 8.34 -7.76
CA GLU A 77 -14.88 8.26 -9.22
C GLU A 77 -13.93 9.27 -9.89
N TYR A 78 -13.87 10.48 -9.38
CA TYR A 78 -12.92 11.49 -9.83
C TYR A 78 -11.47 10.99 -9.65
N THR A 79 -11.14 10.48 -8.47
CA THR A 79 -9.81 9.93 -8.17
C THR A 79 -9.46 8.79 -9.13
N GLU A 80 -10.37 7.86 -9.36
CA GLU A 80 -10.15 6.75 -10.29
C GLU A 80 -9.89 7.26 -11.72
N SER A 81 -10.63 8.28 -12.17
CA SER A 81 -10.45 8.86 -13.50
C SER A 81 -9.09 9.55 -13.67
N VAL A 82 -8.66 10.29 -12.65
CA VAL A 82 -7.35 10.97 -12.64
C VAL A 82 -6.20 9.95 -12.61
N MET A 83 -6.36 8.90 -11.81
CA MET A 83 -5.32 7.87 -11.62
C MET A 83 -5.33 6.78 -12.71
N ALA A 84 -6.32 6.78 -13.61
CA ALA A 84 -6.48 5.72 -14.62
C ALA A 84 -5.21 5.48 -15.47
N SER A 85 -4.52 6.56 -15.85
CA SER A 85 -3.30 6.49 -16.65
C SER A 85 -2.08 5.90 -15.92
N THR A 86 -2.16 5.77 -14.60
CA THR A 86 -1.05 5.26 -13.77
C THR A 86 -1.22 3.80 -13.35
N LYS A 87 -2.31 3.13 -13.72
CA LYS A 87 -2.63 1.77 -13.27
C LYS A 87 -1.55 0.74 -13.60
N GLU A 88 -0.98 0.82 -14.80
CA GLU A 88 0.11 -0.07 -15.21
C GLU A 88 1.38 0.16 -14.36
N LEU A 89 1.73 1.43 -14.11
CA LEU A 89 2.85 1.78 -13.26
C LEU A 89 2.61 1.35 -11.80
N GLN A 90 1.39 1.52 -11.29
CA GLN A 90 1.03 1.05 -9.94
C GLN A 90 1.21 -0.45 -9.81
N GLN A 91 0.76 -1.24 -10.82
CA GLN A 91 0.94 -2.69 -10.81
C GLN A 91 2.43 -3.06 -10.87
N THR A 92 3.21 -2.41 -11.71
CA THR A 92 4.66 -2.64 -11.80
C THR A 92 5.36 -2.39 -10.47
N ILE A 93 5.05 -1.26 -9.81
CA ILE A 93 5.62 -0.92 -8.50
C ILE A 93 5.18 -1.93 -7.44
N TYR A 94 3.90 -2.33 -7.44
CA TYR A 94 3.38 -3.33 -6.52
C TYR A 94 4.12 -4.66 -6.66
N ASP A 95 4.28 -5.16 -7.88
CA ASP A 95 4.94 -6.43 -8.15
C ASP A 95 6.43 -6.38 -7.78
N GLU A 96 7.09 -5.23 -8.03
CA GLU A 96 8.48 -5.02 -7.64
C GLU A 96 8.65 -5.01 -6.10
N ILE A 97 7.77 -4.33 -5.38
CA ILE A 97 7.80 -4.29 -3.91
C ILE A 97 7.53 -5.70 -3.34
N LEU A 98 6.49 -6.37 -3.84
CA LEU A 98 6.12 -7.71 -3.39
C LEU A 98 7.26 -8.72 -3.65
N GLY A 99 7.91 -8.63 -4.81
CA GLY A 99 9.05 -9.50 -5.15
C GLY A 99 10.28 -9.33 -4.24
N ARG A 100 10.36 -8.22 -3.48
CA ARG A 100 11.45 -7.98 -2.49
C ARG A 100 11.08 -8.43 -1.08
N ILE A 101 9.81 -8.78 -0.84
CA ILE A 101 9.33 -9.22 0.47
C ILE A 101 9.47 -10.73 0.56
N LYS A 102 10.12 -11.21 1.62
CA LYS A 102 10.13 -12.63 1.96
C LYS A 102 8.80 -12.96 2.66
N GLU A 103 7.85 -13.50 1.91
CA GLU A 103 6.51 -13.80 2.43
C GLU A 103 6.53 -15.03 3.38
N ASP A 104 7.33 -16.08 3.03
CA ASP A 104 7.52 -17.25 3.88
C ASP A 104 8.71 -17.01 4.82
N ASP A 105 8.44 -16.59 6.05
CA ASP A 105 9.49 -16.24 7.00
C ASP A 105 9.15 -16.64 8.43
N GLU A 106 10.19 -16.91 9.22
CA GLU A 106 10.09 -17.26 10.64
C GLU A 106 10.80 -16.22 11.50
N SER A 107 10.21 -15.91 12.67
CA SER A 107 10.89 -15.11 13.67
C SER A 107 12.00 -15.91 14.35
N TYR A 108 13.01 -15.23 14.90
CA TYR A 108 13.99 -15.90 15.75
C TYR A 108 13.30 -16.53 16.97
N PRO A 109 13.60 -17.80 17.30
CA PRO A 109 13.01 -18.47 18.44
C PRO A 109 13.51 -17.86 19.77
N SER A 110 12.60 -17.71 20.73
CA SER A 110 12.90 -17.26 22.09
C SER A 110 12.65 -18.38 23.08
N TYR A 111 13.60 -18.65 23.98
CA TYR A 111 13.48 -19.72 24.98
C TYR A 111 12.86 -19.18 26.27
N ILE A 112 11.69 -19.72 26.66
CA ILE A 112 10.94 -19.34 27.87
C ILE A 112 10.36 -20.60 28.51
N ASN A 113 10.60 -20.83 29.79
CA ASN A 113 9.99 -21.91 30.59
C ASN A 113 10.04 -23.29 29.93
N GLY A 114 11.18 -23.67 29.36
CA GLY A 114 11.37 -24.98 28.76
C GLY A 114 10.88 -25.12 27.31
N TYR A 115 10.40 -24.06 26.67
CA TYR A 115 9.94 -24.05 25.29
C TYR A 115 10.60 -22.96 24.45
N TRP A 116 10.77 -23.25 23.15
CA TRP A 116 11.18 -22.31 22.13
C TRP A 116 9.94 -21.76 21.43
N TYR A 117 9.69 -20.46 21.53
CA TYR A 117 8.55 -19.75 20.94
C TYR A 117 8.97 -18.98 19.71
N TYR A 118 8.22 -19.08 18.65
CA TYR A 118 8.44 -18.35 17.40
C TYR A 118 7.13 -18.17 16.63
N SER A 119 7.17 -17.42 15.55
CA SER A 119 6.03 -17.22 14.65
C SER A 119 6.46 -17.37 13.21
N ARG A 120 5.55 -17.83 12.37
CA ARG A 120 5.74 -18.02 10.93
C ARG A 120 4.75 -17.19 10.15
N THR A 121 5.21 -16.53 9.06
CA THR A 121 4.39 -16.03 7.98
C THR A 121 4.42 -17.02 6.83
N GLU A 122 3.33 -17.14 6.11
CA GLU A 122 3.21 -18.04 4.96
C GLU A 122 2.62 -17.27 3.78
N LYS A 123 3.12 -17.54 2.60
CA LYS A 123 2.69 -16.87 1.37
C LYS A 123 1.17 -16.98 1.18
N GLY A 124 0.55 -15.84 0.87
CA GLY A 124 -0.89 -15.74 0.66
C GLY A 124 -1.72 -15.77 1.94
N LYS A 125 -1.11 -15.85 3.13
CA LYS A 125 -1.81 -15.72 4.42
C LYS A 125 -1.66 -14.31 4.98
N GLN A 126 -2.74 -13.80 5.59
CA GLN A 126 -2.78 -12.44 6.12
C GLN A 126 -2.12 -12.33 7.50
N TYR A 127 -2.21 -13.39 8.30
CA TYR A 127 -1.77 -13.40 9.70
C TYR A 127 -0.65 -14.41 9.93
N ARG A 128 0.05 -14.24 11.06
CA ARG A 128 1.09 -15.17 11.52
C ARG A 128 0.46 -16.38 12.19
N THR A 129 1.17 -17.54 12.11
CA THR A 129 0.95 -18.71 12.98
C THR A 129 1.98 -18.64 14.10
N TYR A 130 1.54 -18.77 15.36
CA TYR A 130 2.39 -18.81 16.54
C TYR A 130 2.63 -20.23 16.99
N LEU A 131 3.88 -20.56 17.23
CA LEU A 131 4.40 -21.91 17.34
C LEU A 131 5.32 -22.02 18.55
N ARG A 132 5.49 -23.25 19.06
CA ARG A 132 6.50 -23.56 20.06
C ARG A 132 7.06 -24.97 19.87
N ARG A 133 8.24 -25.23 20.45
CA ARG A 133 8.87 -26.54 20.54
C ARG A 133 9.39 -26.78 21.95
N LYS A 134 9.23 -27.98 22.49
CA LYS A 134 9.61 -28.31 23.87
C LYS A 134 11.09 -28.68 23.96
N GLY A 135 11.84 -27.99 24.79
CA GLY A 135 13.22 -28.32 25.15
C GLY A 135 14.26 -28.08 24.05
N SER A 136 14.06 -28.57 22.82
CA SER A 136 14.98 -28.45 21.69
C SER A 136 14.29 -27.82 20.49
N LEU A 137 15.09 -27.13 19.65
CA LEU A 137 14.63 -26.64 18.35
C LEU A 137 14.32 -27.74 17.32
N ASP A 138 14.81 -28.96 17.57
CA ASP A 138 14.54 -30.15 16.75
C ASP A 138 13.33 -30.94 17.25
N ALA A 139 12.69 -30.53 18.36
CA ALA A 139 11.49 -31.17 18.88
C ALA A 139 10.29 -30.94 17.97
N GLU A 140 9.25 -31.75 18.16
CA GLU A 140 7.98 -31.60 17.43
C GLU A 140 7.37 -30.22 17.63
N GLU A 141 6.86 -29.67 16.54
CA GLU A 141 6.27 -28.34 16.49
C GLU A 141 4.84 -28.38 17.02
N GLU A 142 4.52 -27.50 17.95
CA GLU A 142 3.19 -27.32 18.51
C GLU A 142 2.63 -25.96 18.06
N VAL A 143 1.43 -25.95 17.45
CA VAL A 143 0.72 -24.71 17.11
C VAL A 143 0.03 -24.19 18.36
N ILE A 144 0.37 -22.95 18.75
CA ILE A 144 -0.28 -22.24 19.86
C ILE A 144 -1.51 -21.49 19.34
N PHE A 145 -1.31 -20.67 18.30
CA PHE A 145 -2.39 -19.90 17.67
C PHE A 145 -2.20 -19.89 16.15
N ASP A 146 -3.18 -20.43 15.43
CA ASP A 146 -3.35 -20.19 14.01
C ASP A 146 -4.30 -18.99 13.83
N VAL A 147 -3.69 -17.80 13.72
CA VAL A 147 -4.45 -16.55 13.66
C VAL A 147 -5.27 -16.45 12.37
N ASN A 148 -4.84 -17.12 11.29
CA ASN A 148 -5.62 -17.18 10.05
C ASN A 148 -6.94 -17.92 10.26
N LYS A 149 -6.91 -19.10 10.91
CA LYS A 149 -8.14 -19.83 11.29
C LYS A 149 -9.02 -19.05 12.25
N MET A 150 -8.41 -18.31 13.20
CA MET A 150 -9.17 -17.47 14.14
C MET A 150 -9.89 -16.30 13.44
N ALA A 151 -9.38 -15.82 12.32
CA ALA A 151 -9.94 -14.74 11.52
C ALA A 151 -11.02 -15.20 10.53
N GLU A 152 -11.13 -16.50 10.24
CA GLU A 152 -12.08 -17.02 9.27
C GLU A 152 -13.51 -16.58 9.56
N GLY A 153 -14.22 -16.14 8.53
CA GLY A 153 -15.61 -15.69 8.59
C GLY A 153 -15.83 -14.35 9.30
N LYS A 154 -14.77 -13.60 9.66
CA LYS A 154 -14.88 -12.30 10.32
C LYS A 154 -14.60 -11.17 9.34
N SER A 155 -15.44 -10.14 9.34
CA SER A 155 -15.26 -8.94 8.51
C SER A 155 -14.10 -8.04 8.98
N ALA A 156 -13.74 -8.12 10.28
CA ALA A 156 -12.61 -7.46 10.89
C ALA A 156 -12.06 -8.33 12.03
N PHE A 157 -10.74 -8.50 12.09
CA PHE A 157 -10.09 -9.28 13.13
C PHE A 157 -8.74 -8.66 13.49
N ILE A 158 -8.48 -8.52 14.80
CA ILE A 158 -7.20 -8.05 15.33
C ILE A 158 -6.74 -9.05 16.38
N PHE A 159 -5.52 -9.58 16.21
CA PHE A 159 -4.85 -10.38 17.23
C PHE A 159 -3.89 -9.47 18.00
N ALA A 160 -4.28 -9.09 19.22
CA ALA A 160 -3.53 -8.13 20.03
C ALA A 160 -2.23 -8.72 20.66
N GLY A 161 -2.03 -10.03 20.53
CA GLY A 161 -0.88 -10.74 21.09
C GLY A 161 -1.27 -11.74 22.19
N TYR A 162 -0.24 -12.32 22.82
CA TYR A 162 -0.39 -13.26 23.93
C TYR A 162 0.79 -13.13 24.90
N SER A 163 0.62 -13.64 26.10
CA SER A 163 1.69 -13.82 27.08
C SER A 163 1.72 -15.25 27.60
N VAL A 164 2.89 -15.70 27.99
CA VAL A 164 3.11 -17.05 28.57
C VAL A 164 3.18 -16.90 30.09
N SER A 165 2.37 -17.69 30.82
CA SER A 165 2.47 -17.74 32.28
C SER A 165 3.79 -18.37 32.73
N PRO A 166 4.30 -18.00 33.91
CA PRO A 166 5.48 -18.60 34.52
C PRO A 166 5.34 -20.10 34.73
#